data_7813a7d1db1c3d2dbf3e41908f4e288d
#
_entry.id   7813a7d1db1c3d2dbf3e41908f4e288d
#
_cell.length_a   1.000
_cell.length_b   1.000
_cell.length_c   1.000
_cell.angle_alpha   90.00
_cell.angle_beta   90.00
_cell.angle_gamma   90.00
#
_symmetry.space_group_name_H-M   'P 1'
#
loop_
_entity.id
_entity.type
_entity.pdbx_description
1 polymer ?
#
loop_
_entity_poly.entity_id
_entity_poly.type
_entity_poly.pdbx_seq_one_letter_code
_entity_poly.pdbx_strand_id
1 'polypeptide(L)'
;MKFRTILFTALLCASSVAFSQEISEANLHKHVTYLASDKLKGRGTGTKEELKAAQYLAKQFKKMGVSPKGDNGTYFHKFGFKKSSDPHGGIDEKSPQVYSQNVAAYLDNGAENTIIIGAHYDHLGLGHDHNSLDANPVGKIHNGADDNASGTSGVLELARYFHDNGVKEGHNFLFLCFSAEELGLIGSKRYTEYPTIDLSKVSFMVNMDMIGRLNAEKRVVVGGVGTAPDFV
;
A
#
# COMPACT_ATOMS: atom_id res chain seq x y z
N MET A 1 -34.08 -66.39 18.11
CA MET A 1 -34.30 -65.00 17.83
C MET A 1 -32.95 -64.30 17.70
N LYS A 2 -32.59 -63.89 16.48
CA LYS A 2 -31.33 -63.18 16.23
C LYS A 2 -31.64 -61.68 16.04
N PHE A 3 -31.22 -60.83 16.98
CA PHE A 3 -31.31 -59.39 16.86
C PHE A 3 -30.27 -58.88 15.89
N ARG A 4 -30.68 -58.26 14.79
CA ARG A 4 -29.82 -57.53 13.87
C ARG A 4 -29.75 -56.08 14.33
N THR A 5 -28.60 -55.67 14.83
CA THR A 5 -28.30 -54.28 15.13
C THR A 5 -28.03 -53.52 13.81
N ILE A 6 -28.87 -52.57 13.45
CA ILE A 6 -28.69 -51.67 12.33
C ILE A 6 -27.92 -50.45 12.84
N LEU A 7 -26.67 -50.30 12.39
CA LEU A 7 -25.83 -49.15 12.69
C LEU A 7 -26.18 -48.06 11.69
N PHE A 8 -26.83 -46.98 12.16
CA PHE A 8 -27.11 -45.80 11.36
C PHE A 8 -25.89 -44.89 11.40
N THR A 9 -25.11 -44.85 10.32
CA THR A 9 -24.01 -43.90 10.13
C THR A 9 -24.59 -42.58 9.62
N ALA A 10 -24.75 -41.60 10.49
CA ALA A 10 -25.12 -40.24 10.10
C ALA A 10 -23.91 -39.56 9.44
N LEU A 11 -23.96 -39.36 8.13
CA LEU A 11 -22.99 -38.61 7.36
C LEU A 11 -23.29 -37.12 7.59
N LEU A 12 -22.53 -36.45 8.48
CA LEU A 12 -22.57 -35.03 8.65
C LEU A 12 -21.91 -34.38 7.39
N CYS A 13 -22.72 -33.93 6.44
CA CYS A 13 -22.26 -33.04 5.39
C CYS A 13 -22.00 -31.65 6.02
N ALA A 14 -20.75 -31.36 6.38
CA ALA A 14 -20.32 -30.01 6.64
C ALA A 14 -20.32 -29.25 5.31
N SER A 15 -21.43 -28.54 5.03
CA SER A 15 -21.44 -27.52 3.97
C SER A 15 -20.51 -26.41 4.39
N SER A 16 -19.29 -26.38 3.82
CA SER A 16 -18.43 -25.21 3.86
C SER A 16 -19.13 -24.11 3.09
N VAL A 17 -19.69 -23.14 3.82
CA VAL A 17 -20.14 -21.88 3.25
C VAL A 17 -18.87 -21.17 2.80
N ALA A 18 -18.58 -21.22 1.50
CA ALA A 18 -17.55 -20.38 0.91
C ALA A 18 -18.07 -18.93 1.02
N PHE A 19 -17.61 -18.21 2.04
CA PHE A 19 -17.79 -16.78 2.06
C PHE A 19 -16.97 -16.24 0.89
N SER A 20 -17.65 -15.70 -0.12
CA SER A 20 -16.99 -14.87 -1.13
C SER A 20 -16.35 -13.70 -0.41
N GLN A 21 -15.02 -13.68 -0.41
CA GLN A 21 -14.29 -12.61 0.23
C GLN A 21 -14.34 -11.39 -0.70
N GLU A 22 -15.18 -10.43 -0.35
CA GLU A 22 -15.33 -9.19 -1.10
C GLU A 22 -14.41 -8.10 -0.54
N ILE A 23 -14.13 -7.09 -1.36
CA ILE A 23 -13.49 -5.85 -0.92
C ILE A 23 -14.40 -5.17 0.10
N SER A 24 -13.87 -4.87 1.28
CA SER A 24 -14.64 -4.31 2.39
C SER A 24 -14.61 -2.78 2.38
N GLU A 25 -15.72 -2.17 2.04
CA GLU A 25 -15.92 -0.71 2.16
C GLU A 25 -15.63 -0.21 3.58
N ALA A 26 -16.06 -0.97 4.60
CA ALA A 26 -15.84 -0.62 6.00
C ALA A 26 -14.34 -0.58 6.36
N ASN A 27 -13.54 -1.50 5.83
CA ASN A 27 -12.09 -1.48 6.03
C ASN A 27 -11.45 -0.31 5.29
N LEU A 28 -11.81 -0.07 4.05
CA LEU A 28 -11.33 1.08 3.27
C LEU A 28 -11.62 2.38 4.02
N HIS A 29 -12.87 2.59 4.44
CA HIS A 29 -13.28 3.77 5.21
C HIS A 29 -12.46 3.92 6.50
N LYS A 30 -12.25 2.84 7.25
CA LYS A 30 -11.45 2.84 8.48
C LYS A 30 -10.01 3.27 8.22
N HIS A 31 -9.38 2.76 7.15
CA HIS A 31 -7.99 3.07 6.84
C HIS A 31 -7.84 4.50 6.35
N VAL A 32 -8.71 4.96 5.44
CA VAL A 32 -8.74 6.37 4.98
C VAL A 32 -8.97 7.31 6.16
N THR A 33 -9.97 7.04 7.02
CA THR A 33 -10.26 7.87 8.21
C THR A 33 -9.05 8.01 9.13
N TYR A 34 -8.30 6.94 9.34
CA TYR A 34 -7.08 7.01 10.17
C TYR A 34 -5.97 7.79 9.48
N LEU A 35 -5.65 7.42 8.23
CA LEU A 35 -4.54 8.02 7.49
C LEU A 35 -4.76 9.51 7.21
N ALA A 36 -5.98 9.91 6.89
CA ALA A 36 -6.34 11.31 6.65
C ALA A 36 -6.72 12.10 7.91
N SER A 37 -6.54 11.52 9.12
CA SER A 37 -6.88 12.24 10.36
C SER A 37 -5.90 13.35 10.68
N ASP A 38 -6.38 14.40 11.34
CA ASP A 38 -5.55 15.53 11.84
C ASP A 38 -4.43 15.06 12.77
N LYS A 39 -4.56 13.87 13.40
CA LYS A 39 -3.52 13.26 14.25
C LYS A 39 -2.22 13.00 13.50
N LEU A 40 -2.32 12.79 12.18
CA LEU A 40 -1.16 12.54 11.30
C LEU A 40 -0.69 13.81 10.58
N LYS A 41 -1.32 14.97 10.82
CA LYS A 41 -0.92 16.29 10.30
C LYS A 41 -0.49 16.24 8.82
N GLY A 42 -1.24 15.51 8.01
CA GLY A 42 -0.99 15.36 6.58
C GLY A 42 0.24 14.53 6.21
N ARG A 43 0.81 13.74 7.12
CA ARG A 43 1.86 12.73 6.83
C ARG A 43 3.07 13.27 6.03
N GLY A 44 3.46 14.52 6.27
CA GLY A 44 4.60 15.12 5.55
C GLY A 44 5.87 14.30 5.68
N THR A 45 6.57 14.10 4.58
CA THR A 45 7.77 13.25 4.49
C THR A 45 8.84 13.63 5.54
N GLY A 46 9.40 12.63 6.22
CA GLY A 46 10.43 12.80 7.26
C GLY A 46 9.90 13.27 8.60
N THR A 47 8.58 13.42 8.77
CA THR A 47 7.97 13.83 10.04
C THR A 47 7.65 12.64 10.95
N LYS A 48 7.42 12.94 12.24
CA LYS A 48 6.94 11.93 13.20
C LYS A 48 5.56 11.39 12.81
N GLU A 49 4.76 12.19 12.16
CA GLU A 49 3.42 11.86 11.73
C GLU A 49 3.44 10.88 10.56
N GLU A 50 4.36 11.06 9.62
CA GLU A 50 4.62 10.09 8.56
C GLU A 50 5.12 8.74 9.13
N LEU A 51 6.06 8.79 10.10
CA LEU A 51 6.52 7.57 10.78
C LEU A 51 5.37 6.82 11.46
N LYS A 52 4.40 7.53 12.08
CA LYS A 52 3.20 6.90 12.66
C LYS A 52 2.33 6.23 11.58
N ALA A 53 2.22 6.83 10.39
CA ALA A 53 1.52 6.22 9.27
C ALA A 53 2.23 4.94 8.82
N ALA A 54 3.56 4.96 8.64
CA ALA A 54 4.34 3.76 8.30
C ALA A 54 4.17 2.65 9.35
N GLN A 55 4.23 2.99 10.65
CA GLN A 55 4.01 2.03 11.74
C GLN A 55 2.58 1.46 11.74
N TYR A 56 1.60 2.29 11.39
CA TYR A 56 0.22 1.82 11.24
C TYR A 56 0.11 0.79 10.11
N LEU A 57 0.68 1.07 8.93
CA LEU A 57 0.66 0.17 7.78
C LEU A 57 1.34 -1.17 8.12
N ALA A 58 2.54 -1.14 8.67
CA ALA A 58 3.26 -2.32 9.12
C ALA A 58 2.45 -3.15 10.13
N LYS A 59 1.75 -2.48 11.07
CA LYS A 59 0.87 -3.13 12.04
C LYS A 59 -0.35 -3.78 11.37
N GLN A 60 -0.92 -3.16 10.31
CA GLN A 60 -2.03 -3.78 9.59
C GLN A 60 -1.55 -5.04 8.85
N PHE A 61 -0.46 -4.98 8.08
CA PHE A 61 0.11 -6.16 7.42
C PHE A 61 0.43 -7.29 8.41
N LYS A 62 1.04 -6.96 9.54
CA LYS A 62 1.31 -7.94 10.60
C LYS A 62 0.05 -8.58 11.15
N LYS A 63 -1.04 -7.83 11.34
CA LYS A 63 -2.32 -8.35 11.83
C LYS A 63 -2.99 -9.30 10.83
N MET A 64 -2.80 -9.06 9.54
CA MET A 64 -3.29 -9.92 8.47
C MET A 64 -2.46 -11.20 8.33
N GLY A 65 -1.25 -11.26 8.89
CA GLY A 65 -0.32 -12.39 8.69
C GLY A 65 0.51 -12.28 7.42
N VAL A 66 0.43 -11.15 6.68
CA VAL A 66 1.28 -10.92 5.51
C VAL A 66 2.71 -10.66 5.95
N SER A 67 3.67 -11.36 5.36
CA SER A 67 5.07 -11.37 5.81
C SER A 67 5.80 -10.06 5.59
N PRO A 68 6.74 -9.66 6.47
CA PRO A 68 7.58 -8.50 6.25
C PRO A 68 8.54 -8.71 5.07
N LYS A 69 8.78 -7.65 4.28
CA LYS A 69 9.69 -7.69 3.12
C LYS A 69 10.52 -6.41 2.96
N GLY A 70 10.73 -5.68 4.04
CA GLY A 70 11.68 -4.58 4.11
C GLY A 70 13.07 -5.04 4.56
N ASP A 71 13.90 -4.09 4.99
CA ASP A 71 15.27 -4.33 5.41
C ASP A 71 15.34 -5.27 6.62
N ASN A 72 16.30 -6.20 6.60
CA ASN A 72 16.60 -7.09 7.71
C ASN A 72 15.37 -7.84 8.27
N GLY A 73 14.43 -8.22 7.41
CA GLY A 73 13.22 -8.95 7.81
C GLY A 73 12.17 -8.10 8.54
N THR A 74 12.25 -6.79 8.43
CA THR A 74 11.23 -5.85 8.92
C THR A 74 10.25 -5.48 7.80
N TYR A 75 9.21 -4.70 8.11
CA TYR A 75 8.34 -4.12 7.10
C TYR A 75 8.92 -2.84 6.47
N PHE A 76 10.02 -2.30 6.98
CA PHE A 76 10.54 -1.00 6.59
C PHE A 76 11.73 -1.14 5.65
N HIS A 77 11.64 -0.51 4.49
CA HIS A 77 12.75 -0.26 3.57
C HIS A 77 13.19 1.19 3.77
N LYS A 78 14.29 1.39 4.50
CA LYS A 78 14.74 2.70 4.98
C LYS A 78 15.66 3.37 3.96
N PHE A 79 15.52 4.67 3.82
CA PHE A 79 16.39 5.47 2.97
C PHE A 79 16.61 6.87 3.53
N GLY A 80 17.67 7.51 3.06
CA GLY A 80 17.96 8.90 3.33
C GLY A 80 18.09 9.67 2.02
N PHE A 81 17.73 10.94 2.04
CA PHE A 81 17.88 11.85 0.91
C PHE A 81 18.08 13.28 1.39
N LYS A 82 18.61 14.12 0.52
CA LYS A 82 18.69 15.57 0.78
C LYS A 82 17.44 16.22 0.24
N LYS A 83 16.75 16.96 1.11
CA LYS A 83 15.51 17.66 0.73
C LYS A 83 15.85 18.87 -0.11
N SER A 84 15.36 18.95 -1.34
CA SER A 84 15.46 20.17 -2.15
C SER A 84 14.54 21.25 -1.61
N SER A 85 14.92 22.51 -1.77
CA SER A 85 14.03 23.66 -1.55
C SER A 85 12.98 23.81 -2.67
N ASP A 86 13.23 23.17 -3.82
CA ASP A 86 12.31 23.04 -4.95
C ASP A 86 11.95 21.56 -5.13
N PRO A 87 10.67 21.17 -4.96
CA PRO A 87 10.23 19.78 -5.13
C PRO A 87 10.53 19.20 -6.50
N HIS A 88 10.56 20.04 -7.52
CA HIS A 88 10.90 19.68 -8.89
C HIS A 88 12.37 20.00 -9.26
N GLY A 89 13.11 20.58 -8.31
CA GLY A 89 14.53 20.88 -8.43
C GLY A 89 15.41 19.66 -8.19
N GLY A 90 16.63 19.71 -8.72
CA GLY A 90 17.66 18.69 -8.45
C GLY A 90 18.08 18.67 -6.97
N ILE A 91 18.91 17.69 -6.61
CA ILE A 91 19.47 17.56 -5.25
C ILE A 91 20.29 18.81 -4.91
N ASP A 92 19.92 19.52 -3.85
CA ASP A 92 20.76 20.55 -3.27
C ASP A 92 21.66 19.93 -2.20
N GLU A 93 22.97 19.92 -2.49
CA GLU A 93 24.00 19.35 -1.60
C GLU A 93 24.06 20.01 -0.21
N LYS A 94 23.55 21.25 -0.08
CA LYS A 94 23.50 22.00 1.17
C LYS A 94 22.23 21.73 1.99
N SER A 95 21.23 21.07 1.39
CA SER A 95 19.98 20.76 2.07
C SER A 95 20.15 19.75 3.21
N PRO A 96 19.34 19.84 4.26
CA PRO A 96 19.40 18.91 5.37
C PRO A 96 19.10 17.47 4.92
N GLN A 97 19.78 16.52 5.55
CA GLN A 97 19.50 15.11 5.38
C GLN A 97 18.15 14.77 6.02
N VAL A 98 17.27 14.14 5.26
CA VAL A 98 15.98 13.61 5.71
C VAL A 98 16.01 12.09 5.63
N TYR A 99 15.40 11.42 6.59
CA TYR A 99 15.24 9.98 6.61
C TYR A 99 13.77 9.61 6.55
N SER A 100 13.45 8.62 5.74
CA SER A 100 12.12 8.04 5.65
C SER A 100 12.19 6.55 5.33
N GLN A 101 11.06 5.92 5.08
CA GLN A 101 10.97 4.50 4.75
C GLN A 101 9.75 4.17 3.91
N ASN A 102 9.92 3.29 2.93
CA ASN A 102 8.80 2.57 2.34
C ASN A 102 8.34 1.46 3.30
N VAL A 103 7.10 1.02 3.15
CA VAL A 103 6.57 -0.14 3.89
C VAL A 103 6.32 -1.26 2.89
N ALA A 104 6.97 -2.41 3.12
CA ALA A 104 6.94 -3.56 2.22
C ALA A 104 6.45 -4.82 2.94
N ALA A 105 5.43 -5.47 2.37
CA ALA A 105 4.87 -6.73 2.84
C ALA A 105 4.73 -7.71 1.68
N TYR A 106 4.84 -9.00 1.94
CA TYR A 106 4.91 -10.02 0.89
C TYR A 106 3.99 -11.20 1.18
N LEU A 107 3.21 -11.57 0.19
CA LEU A 107 2.42 -12.79 0.17
C LEU A 107 3.08 -13.80 -0.77
N ASP A 108 3.65 -14.84 -0.18
CA ASP A 108 4.32 -15.91 -0.90
C ASP A 108 3.32 -17.02 -1.26
N ASN A 109 2.98 -17.10 -2.52
CA ASN A 109 2.17 -18.18 -3.09
C ASN A 109 3.02 -19.34 -3.64
N GLY A 110 4.36 -19.29 -3.49
CA GLY A 110 5.30 -20.23 -4.07
C GLY A 110 5.34 -20.16 -5.60
N ALA A 111 4.95 -19.03 -6.18
CA ALA A 111 5.00 -18.76 -7.61
C ALA A 111 6.41 -18.32 -8.03
N GLU A 112 6.72 -18.40 -9.32
CA GLU A 112 8.00 -17.93 -9.86
C GLU A 112 8.06 -16.42 -9.89
N ASN A 113 6.97 -15.77 -10.29
CA ASN A 113 6.90 -14.35 -10.54
C ASN A 113 6.08 -13.60 -9.48
N THR A 114 6.32 -12.30 -9.37
CA THR A 114 5.70 -11.40 -8.40
C THR A 114 4.96 -10.26 -9.09
N ILE A 115 3.78 -9.91 -8.60
CA ILE A 115 3.07 -8.67 -8.92
C ILE A 115 3.30 -7.68 -7.79
N ILE A 116 3.62 -6.43 -8.12
CA ILE A 116 3.71 -5.35 -7.14
C ILE A 116 2.38 -4.59 -7.12
N ILE A 117 1.83 -4.40 -5.92
CA ILE A 117 0.66 -3.56 -5.68
C ILE A 117 1.11 -2.40 -4.80
N GLY A 118 1.11 -1.19 -5.35
CA GLY A 118 1.70 -0.02 -4.74
C GLY A 118 0.76 1.18 -4.60
N ALA A 119 1.12 2.08 -3.68
CA ALA A 119 0.58 3.42 -3.49
C ALA A 119 1.56 4.22 -2.63
N HIS A 120 1.56 5.55 -2.70
CA HIS A 120 2.30 6.34 -1.70
C HIS A 120 1.44 6.65 -0.48
N TYR A 121 2.08 6.83 0.68
CA TYR A 121 1.38 7.09 1.94
C TYR A 121 1.74 8.42 2.59
N ASP A 122 2.81 9.08 2.13
CA ASP A 122 3.12 10.47 2.51
C ASP A 122 2.16 11.46 1.84
N HIS A 123 2.12 12.68 2.33
CA HIS A 123 1.40 13.78 1.71
C HIS A 123 2.02 15.13 2.14
N LEU A 124 1.37 16.24 1.83
CA LEU A 124 1.92 17.61 1.92
C LEU A 124 2.16 18.12 3.36
N GLY A 125 1.79 17.34 4.38
CA GLY A 125 2.01 17.73 5.76
C GLY A 125 1.31 19.04 6.16
N LEU A 126 2.10 20.00 6.60
CA LEU A 126 1.64 21.34 6.94
C LEU A 126 1.91 22.38 5.81
N GLY A 127 2.09 21.92 4.59
CA GLY A 127 2.22 22.78 3.41
C GLY A 127 3.53 23.57 3.32
N HIS A 128 4.59 23.12 3.99
CA HIS A 128 5.89 23.82 3.99
C HIS A 128 6.73 23.56 2.73
N ASP A 129 6.39 22.55 1.94
CA ASP A 129 7.17 22.12 0.78
C ASP A 129 6.73 22.79 -0.53
N HIS A 130 5.77 23.71 -0.45
CA HIS A 130 5.28 24.49 -1.58
C HIS A 130 4.65 23.70 -2.74
N ASN A 131 4.25 22.43 -2.48
CA ASN A 131 3.59 21.56 -3.46
C ASN A 131 2.08 21.69 -3.47
N SER A 132 1.52 22.41 -2.52
CA SER A 132 0.07 22.58 -2.39
C SER A 132 -0.50 23.53 -3.45
N LEU A 133 -1.68 23.19 -3.97
CA LEU A 133 -2.48 24.09 -4.80
C LEU A 133 -3.25 25.15 -3.98
N ASP A 134 -3.22 25.07 -2.64
CA ASP A 134 -3.79 26.12 -1.77
C ASP A 134 -2.94 27.40 -1.89
N ALA A 135 -3.58 28.55 -2.07
CA ALA A 135 -2.90 29.84 -2.16
C ALA A 135 -2.14 30.22 -0.87
N ASN A 136 -2.55 29.66 0.28
CA ASN A 136 -1.93 29.91 1.60
C ASN A 136 -1.76 28.57 2.34
N PRO A 137 -0.85 27.69 1.90
CA PRO A 137 -0.76 26.32 2.39
C PRO A 137 -0.12 26.18 3.77
N VAL A 138 0.82 27.09 4.10
CA VAL A 138 1.70 26.97 5.26
C VAL A 138 0.92 26.98 6.58
N GLY A 139 1.16 25.99 7.42
CA GLY A 139 0.53 25.83 8.73
C GLY A 139 -0.85 25.15 8.71
N LYS A 140 -1.41 24.88 7.54
CA LYS A 140 -2.66 24.13 7.40
C LYS A 140 -2.37 22.63 7.31
N ILE A 141 -3.25 21.81 7.88
CA ILE A 141 -3.17 20.36 7.74
C ILE A 141 -3.72 20.00 6.36
N HIS A 142 -2.86 19.42 5.52
CA HIS A 142 -3.25 18.80 4.26
C HIS A 142 -3.52 17.32 4.50
N ASN A 143 -4.78 16.94 4.74
CA ASN A 143 -5.14 15.61 5.23
C ASN A 143 -4.86 14.49 4.21
N GLY A 144 -4.90 14.77 2.89
CA GLY A 144 -4.59 13.80 1.86
C GLY A 144 -5.48 12.55 1.89
N ALA A 145 -6.81 12.73 1.89
CA ALA A 145 -7.74 11.60 1.96
C ALA A 145 -7.78 10.84 0.64
N ASP A 146 -7.91 11.58 -0.48
CA ASP A 146 -7.85 11.01 -1.82
C ASP A 146 -6.41 10.80 -2.23
N ASP A 147 -5.58 11.80 -2.09
CA ASP A 147 -4.14 11.83 -2.32
C ASP A 147 -3.35 11.69 -0.99
N ASN A 148 -2.79 10.52 -0.64
CA ASN A 148 -3.15 9.25 -1.26
C ASN A 148 -3.48 8.19 -0.19
N ALA A 149 -4.28 8.61 0.84
CA ALA A 149 -4.80 7.63 1.79
C ALA A 149 -5.75 6.63 1.09
N SER A 150 -6.40 7.03 -0.02
CA SER A 150 -7.29 6.17 -0.79
C SER A 150 -6.52 4.99 -1.42
N GLY A 151 -5.45 5.26 -2.17
CA GLY A 151 -4.60 4.25 -2.78
C GLY A 151 -3.92 3.35 -1.74
N THR A 152 -3.36 3.95 -0.69
CA THR A 152 -2.74 3.21 0.42
C THR A 152 -3.74 2.28 1.12
N SER A 153 -5.00 2.72 1.31
CA SER A 153 -6.06 1.86 1.86
C SER A 153 -6.42 0.73 0.91
N GLY A 154 -6.40 0.99 -0.40
CA GLY A 154 -6.56 -0.03 -1.44
C GLY A 154 -5.48 -1.12 -1.36
N VAL A 155 -4.21 -0.73 -1.16
CA VAL A 155 -3.10 -1.70 -0.96
C VAL A 155 -3.37 -2.60 0.24
N LEU A 156 -3.78 -2.03 1.39
CA LEU A 156 -4.10 -2.82 2.58
C LEU A 156 -5.28 -3.77 2.35
N GLU A 157 -6.31 -3.32 1.67
CA GLU A 157 -7.51 -4.13 1.46
C GLU A 157 -7.27 -5.25 0.42
N LEU A 158 -6.48 -4.98 -0.62
CA LEU A 158 -6.05 -6.01 -1.57
C LEU A 158 -5.13 -7.03 -0.89
N ALA A 159 -4.25 -6.59 0.02
CA ALA A 159 -3.45 -7.52 0.81
C ALA A 159 -4.31 -8.46 1.65
N ARG A 160 -5.34 -7.94 2.31
CA ARG A 160 -6.32 -8.74 3.03
C ARG A 160 -7.06 -9.70 2.10
N TYR A 161 -7.55 -9.19 0.98
CA TYR A 161 -8.31 -9.97 0.01
C TYR A 161 -7.50 -11.17 -0.49
N PHE A 162 -6.29 -10.96 -0.99
CA PHE A 162 -5.45 -12.04 -1.52
C PHE A 162 -4.94 -13.00 -0.44
N HIS A 163 -4.73 -12.50 0.78
CA HIS A 163 -4.32 -13.35 1.89
C HIS A 163 -5.45 -14.28 2.38
N ASP A 164 -6.68 -13.75 2.46
CA ASP A 164 -7.80 -14.44 3.12
C ASP A 164 -8.73 -15.17 2.13
N ASN A 165 -8.57 -15.01 0.80
CA ASN A 165 -9.48 -15.61 -0.19
C ASN A 165 -9.37 -17.14 -0.31
N GLY A 166 -8.35 -17.75 0.32
CA GLY A 166 -8.12 -19.18 0.28
C GLY A 166 -7.61 -19.72 -1.08
N VAL A 167 -7.31 -18.81 -2.01
CA VAL A 167 -6.77 -19.15 -3.33
C VAL A 167 -5.25 -19.03 -3.30
N LYS A 168 -4.57 -20.03 -3.83
CA LYS A 168 -3.15 -19.96 -4.12
C LYS A 168 -2.98 -19.41 -5.52
N GLU A 169 -2.71 -18.10 -5.59
CA GLU A 169 -2.61 -17.39 -6.86
C GLU A 169 -1.38 -17.83 -7.68
N GLY A 170 -1.44 -17.63 -9.00
CA GLY A 170 -0.32 -17.92 -9.91
C GLY A 170 0.87 -16.98 -9.79
N HIS A 171 0.78 -15.97 -8.94
CA HIS A 171 1.84 -14.98 -8.64
C HIS A 171 1.98 -14.79 -7.13
N ASN A 172 3.18 -14.42 -6.71
CA ASN A 172 3.39 -13.81 -5.40
C ASN A 172 2.97 -12.33 -5.45
N PHE A 173 2.71 -11.72 -4.30
CA PHE A 173 2.37 -10.30 -4.23
C PHE A 173 3.34 -9.56 -3.31
N LEU A 174 3.88 -8.44 -3.81
CA LEU A 174 4.57 -7.45 -3.01
C LEU A 174 3.64 -6.24 -2.83
N PHE A 175 3.22 -6.00 -1.60
CA PHE A 175 2.46 -4.81 -1.21
C PHE A 175 3.44 -3.74 -0.77
N LEU A 176 3.48 -2.62 -1.49
CA LEU A 176 4.52 -1.61 -1.32
C LEU A 176 3.90 -0.22 -1.16
N CYS A 177 3.99 0.33 0.06
CA CYS A 177 3.56 1.69 0.32
C CYS A 177 4.79 2.60 0.31
N PHE A 178 4.85 3.52 -0.66
CA PHE A 178 5.98 4.42 -0.85
C PHE A 178 5.88 5.65 0.04
N SER A 179 7.03 6.17 0.43
CA SER A 179 7.20 7.48 1.03
C SER A 179 7.90 8.43 0.08
N ALA A 180 7.85 9.72 0.39
CA ALA A 180 8.53 10.78 -0.34
C ALA A 180 8.16 10.81 -1.84
N GLU A 181 6.93 10.47 -2.16
CA GLU A 181 6.36 10.59 -3.50
C GLU A 181 6.21 12.06 -3.84
N GLU A 182 5.60 12.85 -2.95
CA GLU A 182 5.32 14.27 -3.04
C GLU A 182 6.58 15.16 -3.20
N LEU A 183 7.74 14.59 -2.96
CA LEU A 183 9.04 15.24 -3.12
C LEU A 183 9.79 14.77 -4.38
N GLY A 184 9.09 14.17 -5.34
CA GLY A 184 9.63 13.74 -6.63
C GLY A 184 9.96 12.25 -6.70
N LEU A 185 9.03 11.38 -6.28
CA LEU A 185 9.11 9.91 -6.42
C LEU A 185 10.33 9.28 -5.71
N ILE A 186 10.83 9.90 -4.65
CA ILE A 186 12.11 9.50 -4.03
C ILE A 186 12.02 8.08 -3.49
N GLY A 187 10.93 7.72 -2.81
CA GLY A 187 10.78 6.40 -2.20
C GLY A 187 10.75 5.27 -3.21
N SER A 188 10.02 5.42 -4.32
CA SER A 188 9.98 4.44 -5.39
C SER A 188 11.33 4.33 -6.11
N LYS A 189 11.99 5.44 -6.39
CA LYS A 189 13.36 5.47 -6.91
C LYS A 189 14.32 4.72 -6.00
N ARG A 190 14.31 4.98 -4.70
CA ARG A 190 15.16 4.27 -3.72
C ARG A 190 14.87 2.78 -3.67
N TYR A 191 13.60 2.38 -3.82
CA TYR A 191 13.26 0.97 -3.87
C TYR A 191 13.83 0.29 -5.13
N THR A 192 13.81 0.93 -6.29
CA THR A 192 14.40 0.37 -7.51
C THR A 192 15.93 0.31 -7.47
N GLU A 193 16.59 1.24 -6.76
CA GLU A 193 18.04 1.23 -6.55
C GLU A 193 18.49 0.12 -5.56
N TYR A 194 17.69 -0.14 -4.53
CA TYR A 194 17.99 -1.09 -3.45
C TYR A 194 16.78 -1.99 -3.16
N PRO A 195 16.38 -2.84 -4.11
CA PRO A 195 15.16 -3.63 -3.96
C PRO A 195 15.32 -4.75 -2.92
N THR A 196 14.23 -5.11 -2.25
CA THR A 196 14.19 -6.22 -1.29
C THR A 196 13.75 -7.55 -1.91
N ILE A 197 13.44 -7.55 -3.21
CA ILE A 197 13.17 -8.72 -4.04
C ILE A 197 13.98 -8.67 -5.32
N ASP A 198 14.03 -9.77 -6.04
CA ASP A 198 14.60 -9.81 -7.40
C ASP A 198 13.61 -9.17 -8.39
N LEU A 199 13.95 -7.95 -8.88
CA LEU A 199 13.08 -7.22 -9.81
C LEU A 199 12.97 -7.91 -11.18
N SER A 200 13.89 -8.79 -11.56
CA SER A 200 13.79 -9.54 -12.83
C SER A 200 12.63 -10.55 -12.83
N LYS A 201 12.11 -10.87 -11.65
CA LYS A 201 10.94 -11.74 -11.43
C LYS A 201 9.63 -10.96 -11.23
N VAL A 202 9.64 -9.67 -11.43
CA VAL A 202 8.42 -8.86 -11.38
C VAL A 202 7.74 -8.88 -12.74
N SER A 203 6.51 -9.41 -12.79
CA SER A 203 5.70 -9.43 -14.02
C SER A 203 5.19 -8.05 -14.38
N PHE A 204 4.59 -7.34 -13.42
CA PHE A 204 4.11 -5.97 -13.57
C PHE A 204 3.84 -5.33 -12.19
N MET A 205 3.56 -4.03 -12.22
CA MET A 205 3.16 -3.26 -11.06
C MET A 205 1.84 -2.54 -11.33
N VAL A 206 0.94 -2.59 -10.35
CA VAL A 206 -0.24 -1.71 -10.27
C VAL A 206 0.04 -0.67 -9.20
N ASN A 207 0.08 0.60 -9.57
CA ASN A 207 0.16 1.71 -8.63
C ASN A 207 -1.18 2.43 -8.57
N MET A 208 -1.70 2.62 -7.37
CA MET A 208 -2.97 3.29 -7.13
C MET A 208 -2.72 4.68 -6.57
N ASP A 209 -3.28 5.68 -7.25
CA ASP A 209 -3.18 7.05 -6.82
C ASP A 209 -4.51 7.76 -7.04
N MET A 210 -5.00 8.46 -6.00
CA MET A 210 -6.25 9.21 -6.02
C MET A 210 -7.46 8.39 -6.50
N ILE A 211 -7.64 7.18 -5.96
CA ILE A 211 -8.73 6.27 -6.34
C ILE A 211 -10.01 6.46 -5.52
N GLY A 212 -10.04 7.43 -4.61
CA GLY A 212 -11.16 7.65 -3.68
C GLY A 212 -12.33 8.41 -4.29
N ARG A 213 -12.21 8.95 -5.51
CA ARG A 213 -13.27 9.70 -6.18
C ARG A 213 -13.43 9.29 -7.63
N LEU A 214 -14.66 9.05 -8.02
CA LEU A 214 -15.03 8.90 -9.42
C LEU A 214 -15.63 10.21 -9.96
N ASN A 215 -15.39 10.50 -11.23
CA ASN A 215 -16.08 11.58 -11.93
C ASN A 215 -17.58 11.24 -12.15
N ALA A 216 -18.35 12.18 -12.70
CA ALA A 216 -19.77 11.97 -12.95
C ALA A 216 -20.06 10.77 -13.88
N GLU A 217 -19.14 10.46 -14.79
CA GLU A 217 -19.22 9.34 -15.72
C GLU A 217 -18.74 8.01 -15.10
N LYS A 218 -18.33 8.02 -13.82
CA LYS A 218 -17.79 6.85 -13.08
C LYS A 218 -16.61 6.19 -13.80
N ARG A 219 -15.72 7.00 -14.38
CA ARG A 219 -14.52 6.54 -15.09
C ARG A 219 -13.30 6.51 -14.17
N VAL A 220 -12.50 5.46 -14.34
CA VAL A 220 -11.14 5.34 -13.77
C VAL A 220 -10.16 5.62 -14.89
N VAL A 221 -9.11 6.37 -14.60
CA VAL A 221 -8.00 6.60 -15.53
C VAL A 221 -6.94 5.55 -15.27
N VAL A 222 -6.54 4.82 -16.32
CA VAL A 222 -5.43 3.86 -16.27
C VAL A 222 -4.31 4.41 -17.13
N GLY A 223 -3.16 4.71 -16.49
CA GLY A 223 -1.94 5.14 -17.15
C GLY A 223 -0.97 3.97 -17.37
N GLY A 224 0.09 4.21 -18.17
CA GLY A 224 1.17 3.23 -18.34
C GLY A 224 0.88 2.06 -19.28
N VAL A 225 -0.24 2.09 -20.01
CA VAL A 225 -0.65 1.02 -20.95
C VAL A 225 0.45 0.69 -21.97
N GLY A 226 1.23 1.69 -22.39
CA GLY A 226 2.36 1.49 -23.30
C GLY A 226 3.54 0.69 -22.74
N THR A 227 3.61 0.50 -21.42
CA THR A 227 4.64 -0.31 -20.75
C THR A 227 4.20 -1.75 -20.52
N ALA A 228 2.92 -2.06 -20.74
CA ALA A 228 2.32 -3.38 -20.58
C ALA A 228 1.32 -3.63 -21.73
N PRO A 229 1.80 -3.84 -22.97
CA PRO A 229 0.96 -3.91 -24.18
C PRO A 229 -0.07 -5.04 -24.14
N ASP A 230 0.18 -6.09 -23.35
CA ASP A 230 -0.74 -7.23 -23.17
C ASP A 230 -1.86 -6.95 -22.15
N PHE A 231 -1.92 -5.75 -21.59
CA PHE A 231 -2.90 -5.36 -20.58
C PHE A 231 -4.20 -4.75 -21.17
N VAL A 232 -4.31 -4.66 -22.50
CA VAL A 232 -5.43 -4.01 -23.22
C VAL A 232 -6.24 -5.05 -23.97
#